data_511f9f813fc33ff866954f9073f3ea17
#
_entry.id   511f9f813fc33ff866954f9073f3ea17
#
_cell.length_a   1.000
_cell.length_b   1.000
_cell.length_c   1.000
_cell.angle_alpha   90.00
_cell.angle_beta   90.00
_cell.angle_gamma   90.00
#
_symmetry.space_group_name_H-M   'P 1'
#
loop_
_entity.id
_entity.type
_entity.pdbx_description
1 polymer ?
#
loop_
_entity_poly.entity_id
_entity_poly.type
_entity_poly.pdbx_seq_one_letter_code
_entity_poly.pdbx_strand_id
1 'polypeptide(L)'
;MATVFSRPRASWINGKSLLFAGICLMMGYVLQHNETFVVDRSDPNWDHIQTFMWWLLPHGVAGACALILAPLQFSDRLRRRFTKMHRVVGRIYITAVFVLAPLGVYIQHMEERIGYPRSFTIATAVFAVLLTSTAAIALYFILNRKIQQHRQWMTRSYAVALVFFEVRLISGLLGLDDSIAANETIVWICVAFSIPLADLVLQLQGAHPAPAKVPQ
;
A
#
# COMPACT_ATOMS: atom_id res chain seq x y z
N MET A 1 -19.46 -24.27 -46.33
CA MET A 1 -18.52 -24.59 -45.30
C MET A 1 -18.36 -23.35 -44.41
N ALA A 2 -19.01 -23.34 -43.23
CA ALA A 2 -18.95 -22.22 -42.30
C ALA A 2 -17.77 -22.48 -41.32
N THR A 3 -16.73 -21.68 -41.40
CA THR A 3 -15.63 -21.69 -40.45
C THR A 3 -16.10 -21.17 -39.09
N VAL A 4 -16.26 -22.06 -38.14
CA VAL A 4 -16.52 -21.74 -36.74
C VAL A 4 -15.25 -21.10 -36.14
N PHE A 5 -15.22 -19.77 -36.06
CA PHE A 5 -14.20 -19.07 -35.27
C PHE A 5 -14.43 -19.38 -33.77
N SER A 6 -13.61 -20.27 -33.25
CA SER A 6 -13.54 -20.50 -31.81
C SER A 6 -13.08 -19.22 -31.13
N ARG A 7 -13.95 -18.61 -30.30
CA ARG A 7 -13.58 -17.50 -29.41
C ARG A 7 -12.45 -17.99 -28.49
N PRO A 8 -11.33 -17.25 -28.39
CA PRO A 8 -10.30 -17.63 -27.44
C PRO A 8 -10.92 -17.60 -26.05
N ARG A 9 -10.75 -18.70 -25.29
CA ARG A 9 -11.10 -18.78 -23.87
C ARG A 9 -10.35 -17.65 -23.18
N ALA A 10 -11.07 -16.67 -22.64
CA ALA A 10 -10.50 -15.62 -21.81
C ALA A 10 -9.71 -16.30 -20.69
N SER A 11 -8.41 -16.12 -20.65
CA SER A 11 -7.60 -16.62 -19.56
C SER A 11 -8.13 -15.99 -18.27
N TRP A 12 -8.54 -16.81 -17.31
CA TRP A 12 -9.07 -16.38 -16.01
C TRP A 12 -8.05 -15.59 -15.20
N ILE A 13 -6.77 -15.74 -15.57
CA ILE A 13 -5.65 -15.07 -14.95
C ILE A 13 -5.27 -13.87 -15.83
N ASN A 14 -5.67 -12.70 -15.41
CA ASN A 14 -5.20 -11.45 -16.00
C ASN A 14 -4.09 -10.84 -15.11
N GLY A 15 -3.27 -9.95 -15.68
CA GLY A 15 -2.14 -9.33 -14.95
C GLY A 15 -2.55 -8.63 -13.65
N LYS A 16 -3.78 -8.09 -13.57
CA LYS A 16 -4.32 -7.51 -12.32
C LYS A 16 -4.52 -8.57 -11.24
N SER A 17 -5.04 -9.75 -11.59
CA SER A 17 -5.25 -10.83 -10.62
C SER A 17 -3.93 -11.37 -10.08
N LEU A 18 -2.89 -11.46 -10.93
CA LEU A 18 -1.54 -11.86 -10.49
C LEU A 18 -0.92 -10.82 -9.56
N LEU A 19 -1.04 -9.53 -9.90
CA LEU A 19 -0.58 -8.44 -9.03
C LEU A 19 -1.25 -8.49 -7.66
N PHE A 20 -2.59 -8.63 -7.61
CA PHE A 20 -3.31 -8.73 -6.34
C PHE A 20 -2.97 -10.00 -5.55
N ALA A 21 -2.78 -11.13 -6.21
CA ALA A 21 -2.33 -12.35 -5.55
C ALA A 21 -0.94 -12.15 -4.93
N GLY A 22 0.00 -11.52 -5.66
CA GLY A 22 1.33 -11.18 -5.15
C GLY A 22 1.26 -10.25 -3.92
N ILE A 23 0.44 -9.20 -3.98
CA ILE A 23 0.22 -8.30 -2.83
C ILE A 23 -0.35 -9.07 -1.64
N CYS A 24 -1.36 -9.92 -1.83
CA CYS A 24 -1.94 -10.72 -0.75
C CYS A 24 -0.94 -11.70 -0.13
N LEU A 25 -0.09 -12.33 -0.94
CA LEU A 25 0.97 -13.22 -0.46
C LEU A 25 2.02 -12.44 0.35
N MET A 26 2.46 -11.28 -0.15
CA MET A 26 3.38 -10.39 0.55
C MET A 26 2.79 -9.94 1.90
N MET A 27 1.53 -9.53 1.93
CA MET A 27 0.83 -9.15 3.17
C MET A 27 0.76 -10.31 4.16
N GLY A 28 0.41 -11.51 3.67
CA GLY A 28 0.35 -12.72 4.49
C GLY A 28 1.71 -13.06 5.12
N TYR A 29 2.77 -13.00 4.32
CA TYR A 29 4.14 -13.21 4.80
C TYR A 29 4.52 -12.22 5.91
N VAL A 30 4.33 -10.91 5.67
CA VAL A 30 4.71 -9.87 6.63
C VAL A 30 3.93 -9.99 7.93
N LEU A 31 2.61 -10.20 7.86
CA LEU A 31 1.77 -10.37 9.05
C LEU A 31 2.19 -11.59 9.88
N GLN A 32 2.60 -12.66 9.23
CA GLN A 32 3.04 -13.88 9.93
C GLN A 32 4.47 -13.76 10.49
N HIS A 33 5.34 -13.02 9.82
CA HIS A 33 6.77 -12.96 10.15
C HIS A 33 7.13 -11.81 11.10
N ASN A 34 6.54 -10.63 10.88
CA ASN A 34 6.96 -9.41 11.59
C ASN A 34 5.98 -8.93 12.67
N GLU A 35 4.73 -9.38 12.64
CA GLU A 35 3.68 -8.84 13.51
C GLU A 35 3.22 -9.88 14.57
N THR A 36 4.09 -10.84 14.91
CA THR A 36 3.82 -11.88 15.90
C THR A 36 3.52 -11.33 17.28
N PHE A 37 4.15 -10.21 17.66
CA PHE A 37 3.92 -9.50 18.91
C PHE A 37 2.47 -9.05 19.12
N VAL A 38 1.68 -8.91 18.06
CA VAL A 38 0.25 -8.56 18.17
C VAL A 38 -0.54 -9.67 18.87
N VAL A 39 -0.13 -10.92 18.68
CA VAL A 39 -0.82 -12.12 19.18
C VAL A 39 -0.07 -12.73 20.37
N ASP A 40 1.25 -12.72 20.33
CA ASP A 40 2.13 -13.35 21.34
C ASP A 40 2.86 -12.30 22.19
N ARG A 41 2.46 -12.20 23.45
CA ARG A 41 3.10 -11.30 24.43
C ARG A 41 4.44 -11.79 24.94
N SER A 42 4.83 -13.01 24.61
CA SER A 42 6.16 -13.55 24.91
C SER A 42 7.20 -13.18 23.87
N ASP A 43 6.79 -12.48 22.79
CA ASP A 43 7.68 -11.97 21.77
C ASP A 43 8.74 -11.04 22.38
N PRO A 44 10.05 -11.24 22.11
CA PRO A 44 11.13 -10.39 22.64
C PRO A 44 10.96 -8.88 22.36
N ASN A 45 10.25 -8.54 21.29
CA ASN A 45 9.97 -7.14 20.93
C ASN A 45 8.91 -6.49 21.84
N TRP A 46 8.21 -7.27 22.67
CA TRP A 46 7.13 -6.73 23.50
C TRP A 46 7.60 -5.65 24.47
N ASP A 47 8.74 -5.85 25.15
CA ASP A 47 9.28 -4.91 26.12
C ASP A 47 9.66 -3.57 25.48
N HIS A 48 10.14 -3.62 24.24
CA HIS A 48 10.44 -2.42 23.45
C HIS A 48 9.15 -1.70 23.02
N ILE A 49 8.18 -2.43 22.51
CA ILE A 49 6.93 -1.91 21.95
C ILE A 49 6.03 -1.28 23.01
N GLN A 50 5.98 -1.82 24.23
CA GLN A 50 5.10 -1.30 25.29
C GLN A 50 5.35 0.17 25.64
N THR A 51 6.56 0.68 25.39
CA THR A 51 6.94 2.07 25.66
C THR A 51 6.13 3.08 24.83
N PHE A 52 5.75 2.70 23.60
CA PHE A 52 4.99 3.55 22.68
C PHE A 52 3.70 2.92 22.17
N MET A 53 3.21 1.87 22.83
CA MET A 53 2.02 1.11 22.44
C MET A 53 0.79 1.99 22.20
N TRP A 54 0.57 3.02 23.01
CA TRP A 54 -0.56 3.93 22.88
C TRP A 54 -0.58 4.68 21.54
N TRP A 55 0.58 4.85 20.91
CA TRP A 55 0.73 5.45 19.59
C TRP A 55 0.78 4.40 18.49
N LEU A 56 1.40 3.26 18.77
CA LEU A 56 1.52 2.15 17.83
C LEU A 56 0.17 1.51 17.52
N LEU A 57 -0.72 1.34 18.51
CA LEU A 57 -2.03 0.73 18.31
C LEU A 57 -2.89 1.50 17.28
N PRO A 58 -3.15 2.82 17.43
CA PRO A 58 -3.91 3.56 16.42
C PRO A 58 -3.16 3.66 15.08
N HIS A 59 -1.83 3.71 15.07
CA HIS A 59 -1.02 3.62 13.85
C HIS A 59 -1.25 2.29 13.13
N GLY A 60 -1.14 1.17 13.85
CA GLY A 60 -1.32 -0.17 13.29
C GLY A 60 -2.74 -0.41 12.77
N VAL A 61 -3.77 0.01 13.51
CA VAL A 61 -5.18 -0.07 13.06
C VAL A 61 -5.39 0.75 11.79
N ALA A 62 -4.89 1.98 11.74
CA ALA A 62 -4.97 2.82 10.54
C ALA A 62 -4.19 2.21 9.38
N GLY A 63 -2.99 1.67 9.64
CA GLY A 63 -2.18 0.96 8.65
C GLY A 63 -2.90 -0.25 8.07
N ALA A 64 -3.47 -1.10 8.92
CA ALA A 64 -4.27 -2.24 8.50
C ALA A 64 -5.47 -1.82 7.63
N CYS A 65 -6.20 -0.76 8.02
CA CYS A 65 -7.27 -0.21 7.21
C CYS A 65 -6.78 0.29 5.84
N ALA A 66 -5.67 1.02 5.80
CA ALA A 66 -5.13 1.55 4.56
C ALA A 66 -4.65 0.43 3.62
N LEU A 67 -3.97 -0.58 4.15
CA LEU A 67 -3.34 -1.62 3.34
C LEU A 67 -4.30 -2.73 2.92
N ILE A 68 -5.14 -3.22 3.84
CA ILE A 68 -6.02 -4.37 3.60
C ILE A 68 -7.27 -3.97 2.80
N LEU A 69 -7.82 -2.77 3.05
CA LEU A 69 -9.05 -2.34 2.39
C LEU A 69 -8.79 -1.72 1.00
N ALA A 70 -7.60 -1.17 0.75
CA ALA A 70 -7.29 -0.50 -0.51
C ALA A 70 -7.39 -1.39 -1.75
N PRO A 71 -6.94 -2.67 -1.77
CA PRO A 71 -7.12 -3.56 -2.92
C PRO A 71 -8.56 -3.65 -3.41
N LEU A 72 -9.54 -3.59 -2.50
CA LEU A 72 -10.95 -3.60 -2.85
C LEU A 72 -11.36 -2.39 -3.71
N GLN A 73 -10.65 -1.25 -3.56
CA GLN A 73 -10.92 -0.02 -4.31
C GLN A 73 -10.58 -0.14 -5.80
N PHE A 74 -9.65 -1.03 -6.18
CA PHE A 74 -9.23 -1.25 -7.56
C PHE A 74 -10.11 -2.22 -8.32
N SER A 75 -11.08 -2.87 -7.65
CA SER A 75 -12.04 -3.77 -8.29
C SER A 75 -13.13 -3.00 -9.03
N ASP A 76 -13.10 -3.05 -10.37
CA ASP A 76 -14.15 -2.45 -11.21
C ASP A 76 -15.52 -3.08 -10.96
N ARG A 77 -15.56 -4.39 -10.62
CA ARG A 77 -16.81 -5.11 -10.30
C ARG A 77 -17.42 -4.56 -9.01
N LEU A 78 -16.60 -4.39 -7.97
CA LEU A 78 -17.04 -3.88 -6.68
C LEU A 78 -17.54 -2.44 -6.80
N ARG A 79 -16.78 -1.58 -7.49
CA ARG A 79 -17.13 -0.19 -7.72
C ARG A 79 -18.46 -0.02 -8.45
N ARG A 80 -18.74 -0.86 -9.47
CA ARG A 80 -20.00 -0.78 -10.24
C ARG A 80 -21.18 -1.34 -9.48
N ARG A 81 -21.00 -2.45 -8.75
CA ARG A 81 -22.09 -3.13 -8.05
C ARG A 81 -22.40 -2.53 -6.68
N PHE A 82 -21.36 -2.05 -5.97
CA PHE A 82 -21.44 -1.56 -4.59
C PHE A 82 -20.82 -0.18 -4.43
N THR A 83 -21.37 0.80 -5.15
CA THR A 83 -20.84 2.19 -5.16
C THR A 83 -20.80 2.83 -3.77
N LYS A 84 -21.80 2.54 -2.91
CA LYS A 84 -21.81 3.05 -1.52
C LYS A 84 -20.63 2.51 -0.73
N MET A 85 -20.37 1.20 -0.81
CA MET A 85 -19.25 0.55 -0.14
C MET A 85 -17.90 1.08 -0.65
N HIS A 86 -17.73 1.24 -1.97
CA HIS A 86 -16.54 1.87 -2.53
C HIS A 86 -16.27 3.26 -1.94
N ARG A 87 -17.31 4.09 -1.79
CA ARG A 87 -17.16 5.43 -1.20
C ARG A 87 -16.79 5.38 0.30
N VAL A 88 -17.40 4.47 1.07
CA VAL A 88 -17.10 4.30 2.50
C VAL A 88 -15.66 3.85 2.70
N VAL A 89 -15.25 2.77 2.02
CA VAL A 89 -13.89 2.22 2.11
C VAL A 89 -12.85 3.24 1.62
N GLY A 90 -13.17 4.01 0.58
CA GLY A 90 -12.29 5.10 0.12
C GLY A 90 -12.11 6.22 1.17
N ARG A 91 -13.16 6.58 1.91
CA ARG A 91 -13.06 7.53 3.02
C ARG A 91 -12.22 6.97 4.17
N ILE A 92 -12.44 5.69 4.52
CA ILE A 92 -11.64 4.99 5.54
C ILE A 92 -10.16 5.04 5.15
N TYR A 93 -9.82 4.72 3.89
CA TYR A 93 -8.45 4.79 3.40
C TYR A 93 -7.82 6.18 3.60
N ILE A 94 -8.49 7.23 3.12
CA ILE A 94 -8.00 8.60 3.23
C ILE A 94 -7.80 9.00 4.70
N THR A 95 -8.80 8.75 5.56
CA THR A 95 -8.71 9.05 6.99
C THR A 95 -7.56 8.27 7.63
N ALA A 96 -7.44 6.97 7.31
CA ALA A 96 -6.38 6.12 7.81
C ALA A 96 -4.99 6.66 7.44
N VAL A 97 -4.78 7.09 6.19
CA VAL A 97 -3.51 7.69 5.74
C VAL A 97 -3.16 8.93 6.55
N PHE A 98 -4.12 9.84 6.77
CA PHE A 98 -3.89 11.07 7.55
C PHE A 98 -3.67 10.83 9.05
N VAL A 99 -4.06 9.67 9.56
CA VAL A 99 -3.80 9.25 10.95
C VAL A 99 -2.46 8.52 11.05
N LEU A 100 -2.24 7.50 10.18
CA LEU A 100 -1.05 6.65 10.30
C LEU A 100 0.25 7.39 9.97
N ALA A 101 0.25 8.32 9.02
CA ALA A 101 1.46 8.98 8.57
C ALA A 101 2.11 9.85 9.67
N PRO A 102 1.39 10.79 10.33
CA PRO A 102 1.99 11.55 11.43
C PRO A 102 2.32 10.68 12.65
N LEU A 103 1.52 9.66 12.95
CA LEU A 103 1.83 8.74 14.04
C LEU A 103 3.10 7.93 13.75
N GLY A 104 3.32 7.48 12.51
CA GLY A 104 4.54 6.78 12.12
C GLY A 104 5.79 7.64 12.31
N VAL A 105 5.73 8.92 11.92
CA VAL A 105 6.83 9.87 12.15
C VAL A 105 7.08 10.09 13.65
N TYR A 106 6.00 10.22 14.43
CA TYR A 106 6.11 10.39 15.87
C TYR A 106 6.73 9.16 16.56
N ILE A 107 6.29 7.95 16.21
CA ILE A 107 6.86 6.70 16.72
C ILE A 107 8.34 6.63 16.37
N GLN A 108 8.72 6.91 15.12
CA GLN A 108 10.12 6.90 14.71
C GLN A 108 10.95 7.97 15.41
N HIS A 109 10.36 9.12 15.74
CA HIS A 109 11.04 10.13 16.56
C HIS A 109 11.27 9.64 18.00
N MET A 110 10.33 8.86 18.58
CA MET A 110 10.54 8.23 19.90
C MET A 110 11.67 7.19 19.85
N GLU A 111 11.73 6.42 18.76
CA GLU A 111 12.83 5.48 18.50
C GLU A 111 14.20 6.20 18.41
N GLU A 112 14.27 7.35 17.73
CA GLU A 112 15.47 8.18 17.65
C GLU A 112 15.98 8.59 19.04
N ARG A 113 15.06 8.89 19.99
CA ARG A 113 15.42 9.27 21.36
C ARG A 113 16.02 8.14 22.19
N ILE A 114 15.82 6.89 21.80
CA ILE A 114 16.37 5.71 22.45
C ILE A 114 17.53 5.07 21.69
N GLY A 115 18.03 5.75 20.65
CA GLY A 115 19.29 5.39 19.96
C GLY A 115 19.18 5.02 18.49
N TYR A 116 18.01 5.09 17.89
CA TYR A 116 17.90 4.89 16.43
C TYR A 116 18.47 6.08 15.65
N PRO A 117 18.99 5.86 14.42
CA PRO A 117 19.56 6.94 13.62
C PRO A 117 18.52 7.99 13.24
N ARG A 118 18.88 9.26 13.32
CA ARG A 118 18.05 10.38 12.87
C ARG A 118 17.73 10.32 11.37
N SER A 119 18.63 9.77 10.57
CA SER A 119 18.42 9.54 9.14
C SER A 119 17.22 8.66 8.86
N PHE A 120 16.94 7.67 9.73
CA PHE A 120 15.77 6.84 9.62
C PHE A 120 14.47 7.62 9.92
N THR A 121 14.49 8.51 10.92
CA THR A 121 13.38 9.44 11.18
C THR A 121 13.09 10.34 9.97
N ILE A 122 14.14 10.83 9.32
CA ILE A 122 14.01 11.64 8.09
C ILE A 122 13.42 10.81 6.94
N ALA A 123 13.88 9.57 6.75
CA ALA A 123 13.32 8.66 5.74
C ALA A 123 11.82 8.42 5.95
N THR A 124 11.44 8.15 7.19
CA THR A 124 10.03 7.96 7.58
C THR A 124 9.21 9.24 7.38
N ALA A 125 9.77 10.41 7.66
CA ALA A 125 9.10 11.69 7.42
C ALA A 125 8.88 11.94 5.91
N VAL A 126 9.88 11.67 5.08
CA VAL A 126 9.75 11.75 3.60
C VAL A 126 8.68 10.79 3.10
N PHE A 127 8.68 9.55 3.58
CA PHE A 127 7.65 8.56 3.27
C PHE A 127 6.25 9.06 3.67
N ALA A 128 6.08 9.60 4.88
CA ALA A 128 4.81 10.13 5.36
C ALA A 128 4.31 11.33 4.53
N VAL A 129 5.21 12.23 4.11
CA VAL A 129 4.89 13.36 3.23
C VAL A 129 4.45 12.87 1.86
N LEU A 130 5.14 11.90 1.25
CA LEU A 130 4.75 11.33 -0.04
C LEU A 130 3.39 10.64 0.04
N LEU A 131 3.15 9.86 1.09
CA LEU A 131 1.89 9.14 1.30
C LEU A 131 0.72 10.10 1.47
N THR A 132 0.86 11.10 2.35
CA THR A 132 -0.20 12.09 2.59
C THR A 132 -0.43 12.99 1.37
N SER A 133 0.62 13.41 0.67
CA SER A 133 0.52 14.25 -0.52
C SER A 133 -0.20 13.53 -1.65
N THR A 134 0.17 12.28 -1.94
CA THR A 134 -0.48 11.50 -3.00
C THR A 134 -1.95 11.23 -2.69
N ALA A 135 -2.30 10.94 -1.43
CA ALA A 135 -3.68 10.77 -0.98
C ALA A 135 -4.47 12.09 -1.05
N ALA A 136 -3.87 13.21 -0.64
CA ALA A 136 -4.49 14.54 -0.71
C ALA A 136 -4.78 14.96 -2.15
N ILE A 137 -3.84 14.74 -3.07
CA ILE A 137 -4.02 15.03 -4.50
C ILE A 137 -5.13 14.14 -5.08
N ALA A 138 -5.17 12.86 -4.72
CA ALA A 138 -6.24 11.96 -5.13
C ALA A 138 -7.61 12.46 -4.63
N LEU A 139 -7.68 12.91 -3.37
CA LEU A 139 -8.88 13.50 -2.79
C LEU A 139 -9.30 14.79 -3.53
N TYR A 140 -8.35 15.68 -3.79
CA TYR A 140 -8.60 16.90 -4.56
C TYR A 140 -9.24 16.59 -5.92
N PHE A 141 -8.73 15.61 -6.65
CA PHE A 141 -9.27 15.27 -7.97
C PHE A 141 -10.68 14.68 -7.91
N ILE A 142 -11.01 13.86 -6.89
CA ILE A 142 -12.38 13.33 -6.78
C ILE A 142 -13.38 14.40 -6.39
N LEU A 143 -12.99 15.35 -5.52
CA LEU A 143 -13.85 16.49 -5.15
C LEU A 143 -14.14 17.38 -6.37
N ASN A 144 -13.19 17.52 -7.31
CA ASN A 144 -13.35 18.23 -8.57
C ASN A 144 -13.91 17.34 -9.71
N ARG A 145 -14.46 16.17 -9.40
CA ARG A 145 -15.08 15.23 -10.37
C ARG A 145 -14.13 14.73 -11.47
N LYS A 146 -12.82 14.88 -11.30
CA LYS A 146 -11.77 14.42 -12.23
C LYS A 146 -11.43 12.94 -11.95
N ILE A 147 -12.34 12.04 -12.32
CA ILE A 147 -12.31 10.61 -11.92
C ILE A 147 -11.04 9.90 -12.41
N GLN A 148 -10.57 10.20 -13.63
CA GLN A 148 -9.39 9.53 -14.18
C GLN A 148 -8.12 9.92 -13.41
N GLN A 149 -7.92 11.20 -13.12
CA GLN A 149 -6.80 11.68 -12.33
C GLN A 149 -6.88 11.14 -10.90
N HIS A 150 -8.08 11.13 -10.29
CA HIS A 150 -8.27 10.49 -8.98
C HIS A 150 -7.78 9.03 -8.98
N ARG A 151 -8.16 8.23 -9.97
CA ARG A 151 -7.72 6.83 -10.07
C ARG A 151 -6.20 6.70 -10.19
N GLN A 152 -5.56 7.53 -11.00
CA GLN A 152 -4.11 7.52 -11.17
C GLN A 152 -3.40 7.87 -9.86
N TRP A 153 -3.87 8.90 -9.15
CA TRP A 153 -3.28 9.31 -7.88
C TRP A 153 -3.56 8.33 -6.75
N MET A 154 -4.71 7.65 -6.73
CA MET A 154 -4.97 6.54 -5.82
C MET A 154 -4.02 5.36 -6.05
N THR A 155 -3.66 5.09 -7.31
CA THR A 155 -2.65 4.04 -7.61
C THR A 155 -1.28 4.42 -7.05
N ARG A 156 -0.84 5.68 -7.23
CA ARG A 156 0.42 6.17 -6.65
C ARG A 156 0.39 6.14 -5.13
N SER A 157 -0.70 6.63 -4.52
CA SER A 157 -0.87 6.61 -3.06
C SER A 157 -0.80 5.19 -2.50
N TYR A 158 -1.41 4.22 -3.16
CA TYR A 158 -1.37 2.84 -2.71
C TYR A 158 0.02 2.21 -2.91
N ALA A 159 0.72 2.51 -4.00
CA ALA A 159 2.09 2.05 -4.20
C ALA A 159 3.02 2.60 -3.09
N VAL A 160 2.87 3.88 -2.74
CA VAL A 160 3.60 4.44 -1.59
C VAL A 160 3.21 3.72 -0.29
N ALA A 161 1.93 3.44 -0.05
CA ALA A 161 1.50 2.71 1.14
C ALA A 161 2.09 1.29 1.24
N LEU A 162 2.31 0.62 0.10
CA LEU A 162 2.90 -0.72 0.06
C LEU A 162 4.37 -0.76 0.48
N VAL A 163 5.08 0.38 0.49
CA VAL A 163 6.48 0.48 0.94
C VAL A 163 6.68 -0.19 2.30
N PHE A 164 5.73 -0.06 3.21
CA PHE A 164 5.79 -0.74 4.50
C PHE A 164 5.97 -2.26 4.36
N PHE A 165 5.15 -2.90 3.52
CA PHE A 165 5.27 -4.34 3.29
C PHE A 165 6.50 -4.71 2.45
N GLU A 166 6.87 -3.87 1.48
CA GLU A 166 8.05 -4.10 0.66
C GLU A 166 9.32 -4.13 1.51
N VAL A 167 9.47 -3.17 2.42
CA VAL A 167 10.61 -3.11 3.35
C VAL A 167 10.67 -4.37 4.20
N ARG A 168 9.58 -4.76 4.83
CA ARG A 168 9.51 -5.95 5.70
C ARG A 168 9.76 -7.24 4.92
N LEU A 169 9.20 -7.34 3.71
CA LEU A 169 9.44 -8.50 2.85
C LEU A 169 10.91 -8.62 2.44
N ILE A 170 11.52 -7.52 2.00
CA ILE A 170 12.91 -7.52 1.54
C ILE A 170 13.84 -7.82 2.71
N SER A 171 13.65 -7.18 3.86
CA SER A 171 14.45 -7.42 5.07
C SER A 171 14.35 -8.88 5.52
N GLY A 172 13.14 -9.43 5.61
CA GLY A 172 12.92 -10.81 6.04
C GLY A 172 13.52 -11.83 5.06
N LEU A 173 13.34 -11.64 3.75
CA LEU A 173 13.91 -12.56 2.75
C LEU A 173 15.44 -12.53 2.71
N LEU A 174 16.05 -11.39 3.05
CA LEU A 174 17.51 -11.22 3.07
C LEU A 174 18.11 -11.51 4.45
N GLY A 175 17.31 -11.77 5.48
CA GLY A 175 17.77 -11.96 6.86
C GLY A 175 18.40 -10.70 7.44
N LEU A 176 17.86 -9.53 7.11
CA LEU A 176 18.37 -8.21 7.53
C LEU A 176 17.47 -7.51 8.55
N ASP A 177 16.50 -8.22 9.13
CA ASP A 177 15.51 -7.64 10.05
C ASP A 177 16.15 -6.92 11.23
N ASP A 178 17.25 -7.46 11.77
CA ASP A 178 17.97 -6.89 12.92
C ASP A 178 18.92 -5.75 12.54
N SER A 179 19.13 -5.47 11.25
CA SER A 179 20.08 -4.46 10.79
C SER A 179 19.38 -3.12 10.54
N ILE A 180 19.48 -2.18 11.48
CA ILE A 180 18.91 -0.83 11.36
C ILE A 180 19.40 -0.13 10.08
N ALA A 181 20.72 -0.19 9.78
CA ALA A 181 21.31 0.46 8.61
C ALA A 181 20.81 -0.15 7.30
N ALA A 182 20.63 -1.48 7.25
CA ALA A 182 20.06 -2.16 6.08
C ALA A 182 18.59 -1.77 5.90
N ASN A 183 17.79 -1.82 6.94
CA ASN A 183 16.40 -1.42 6.92
C ASN A 183 16.22 0.03 6.46
N GLU A 184 17.02 0.96 6.95
CA GLU A 184 17.02 2.36 6.50
C GLU A 184 17.29 2.46 5.00
N THR A 185 18.32 1.77 4.51
CA THR A 185 18.67 1.76 3.08
C THR A 185 17.52 1.21 2.23
N ILE A 186 16.89 0.12 2.68
CA ILE A 186 15.75 -0.49 2.00
C ILE A 186 14.56 0.47 1.97
N VAL A 187 14.28 1.19 3.07
CA VAL A 187 13.21 2.22 3.12
C VAL A 187 13.46 3.28 2.04
N TRP A 188 14.69 3.83 1.93
CA TRP A 188 15.00 4.82 0.93
C TRP A 188 14.80 4.30 -0.50
N ILE A 189 15.24 3.07 -0.78
CA ILE A 189 15.07 2.42 -2.09
C ILE A 189 13.57 2.25 -2.39
N CYS A 190 12.80 1.64 -1.49
CA CYS A 190 11.37 1.40 -1.71
C CYS A 190 10.59 2.71 -1.90
N VAL A 191 10.87 3.73 -1.08
CA VAL A 191 10.23 5.05 -1.21
C VAL A 191 10.56 5.69 -2.57
N ALA A 192 11.84 5.66 -3.01
CA ALA A 192 12.26 6.23 -4.28
C ALA A 192 11.59 5.56 -5.49
N PHE A 193 11.39 4.25 -5.44
CA PHE A 193 10.82 3.48 -6.55
C PHE A 193 9.30 3.37 -6.53
N SER A 194 8.62 3.68 -5.42
CA SER A 194 7.18 3.51 -5.26
C SER A 194 6.34 4.22 -6.35
N ILE A 195 6.60 5.51 -6.59
CA ILE A 195 5.87 6.29 -7.61
C ILE A 195 6.27 5.88 -9.03
N PRO A 196 7.56 5.75 -9.40
CA PRO A 196 7.97 5.22 -10.70
C PRO A 196 7.34 3.87 -11.05
N LEU A 197 7.27 2.93 -10.11
CA LEU A 197 6.60 1.64 -10.31
C LEU A 197 5.09 1.80 -10.55
N ALA A 198 4.43 2.68 -9.79
CA ALA A 198 3.02 2.98 -10.02
C ALA A 198 2.79 3.56 -11.42
N ASP A 199 3.66 4.45 -11.89
CA ASP A 199 3.56 5.05 -13.22
C ASP A 199 3.81 4.01 -14.33
N LEU A 200 4.76 3.10 -14.14
CA LEU A 200 4.97 1.98 -15.05
C LEU A 200 3.69 1.12 -15.16
N VAL A 201 3.08 0.76 -14.03
CA VAL A 201 1.81 0.00 -14.01
C VAL A 201 0.69 0.75 -14.75
N LEU A 202 0.58 2.06 -14.54
CA LEU A 202 -0.42 2.89 -15.22
C LEU A 202 -0.19 2.95 -16.73
N GLN A 203 1.07 3.07 -17.19
CA GLN A 203 1.43 3.06 -18.60
C GLN A 203 1.11 1.71 -19.26
N LEU A 204 1.47 0.60 -18.63
CA LEU A 204 1.16 -0.75 -19.12
C LEU A 204 -0.36 -0.99 -19.23
N GLN A 205 -1.14 -0.45 -18.31
CA GLN A 205 -2.61 -0.52 -18.37
C GLN A 205 -3.18 0.35 -19.50
N GLY A 206 -2.57 1.50 -19.80
CA GLY A 206 -2.95 2.40 -20.90
C GLY A 206 -2.56 1.86 -22.28
N ALA A 207 -1.48 1.10 -22.38
CA ALA A 207 -1.02 0.48 -23.62
C ALA A 207 -1.93 -0.67 -24.13
N HIS A 208 -2.82 -1.20 -23.28
CA HIS A 208 -3.83 -2.18 -23.64
C HIS A 208 -5.24 -1.58 -23.49
N PRO A 209 -5.67 -0.67 -24.36
CA PRO A 209 -7.04 -0.16 -24.36
C PRO A 209 -8.01 -1.34 -24.56
N ALA A 210 -9.06 -1.38 -23.73
CA ALA A 210 -10.12 -2.35 -23.92
C ALA A 210 -10.66 -2.23 -25.37
N PRO A 211 -10.93 -3.34 -26.07
CA PRO A 211 -11.46 -3.32 -27.42
C PRO A 211 -12.70 -2.40 -27.48
N ALA A 212 -12.71 -1.50 -28.43
CA ALA A 212 -13.82 -0.60 -28.65
C ALA A 212 -15.11 -1.41 -28.78
N LYS A 213 -16.14 -1.05 -28.02
CA LYS A 213 -17.46 -1.65 -28.20
C LYS A 213 -17.91 -1.28 -29.61
N VAL A 214 -18.00 -2.27 -30.49
CA VAL A 214 -18.65 -2.12 -31.80
C VAL A 214 -20.09 -1.71 -31.52
N PRO A 215 -20.59 -0.57 -32.05
CA PRO A 215 -22.00 -0.22 -31.97
C PRO A 215 -22.80 -1.31 -32.68
N GLN A 216 -23.84 -1.81 -32.04
CA GLN A 216 -24.86 -2.68 -32.65
C GLN A 216 -25.89 -1.82 -33.32
#